data_5c564c1659355921b247e26a9b7c444f
#
_entry.id   5c564c1659355921b247e26a9b7c444f
#
_cell.length_a   1.000
_cell.length_b   1.000
_cell.length_c   1.000
_cell.angle_alpha   90.00
_cell.angle_beta   90.00
_cell.angle_gamma   90.00
#
_symmetry.space_group_name_H-M   'P 1'
#
loop_
_entity.id
_entity.type
_entity.pdbx_description
1 polymer ?
#
loop_
_entity_poly.entity_id
_entity_poly.type
_entity_poly.pdbx_seq_one_letter_code
_entity_poly.pdbx_strand_id
1 'polypeptide(L)'
;MTQTLLAIENLSVGFRHQQTVRTVVNDVSLQIEAGETLALVGESGSGKSVTALSILRLLPSPPVEYLSGDIRFHGESLLHASDQTLRGVRGNKIAMIFQEPMVSLNPLHTLEKQLYEVLSLHRGMRREAAHGEILNCLDRVGIRQAAKRLTDYPHQLSGGERQRVMIAMALLTRPELLIADEPTTALDVSVQAQILQLLRELQGELNMGMLFITHNLSIVRKLAHRVAVMQNGRCVEQNNAATLFASPTHPYTQKLLNSEPSGDPVPLPEPASTLLDVEQLQVAFPIRKGILKRIVDHNVVVKNISFTLRAGETLGLVGESGSGKSTTGLALLRLINSQGSIIFDGQPLQNLNRRQLLPIRHRIQVVFQDPNSSLNPRLNVLQIIEEGLRVHQPTLSAAQREQQVIAVMHEVGLDPETRHRYPAEFSGGQRQRIAIARALILKPSLIILDEPTSSLDKTVQAQILTLLKSLQQKHQLAYLFISHDLHVVRALCHQVIVLRQGEVVEQGPCARVFAAPQQEYTRQLLALS
;
A
#
# COMPACT_ATOMS: atom_id res chain seq x y z
N MET A 1 -27.22 -1.44 -29.48
CA MET A 1 -27.07 -0.27 -28.59
C MET A 1 -26.71 -0.83 -27.24
N THR A 2 -25.52 -0.56 -26.73
CA THR A 2 -25.11 -0.94 -25.40
C THR A 2 -25.95 -0.19 -24.38
N GLN A 3 -26.49 -0.90 -23.40
CA GLN A 3 -27.40 -0.30 -22.41
C GLN A 3 -26.56 0.30 -21.28
N THR A 4 -26.73 1.59 -21.00
CA THR A 4 -26.12 2.26 -19.88
C THR A 4 -26.58 1.60 -18.58
N LEU A 5 -25.63 1.01 -17.84
CA LEU A 5 -25.88 0.32 -16.57
C LEU A 5 -25.90 1.31 -15.41
N LEU A 6 -24.91 2.20 -15.34
CA LEU A 6 -24.79 3.26 -14.33
C LEU A 6 -24.52 4.60 -15.01
N ALA A 7 -25.24 5.65 -14.61
CA ALA A 7 -24.98 7.03 -14.99
C ALA A 7 -24.86 7.90 -13.73
N ILE A 8 -23.79 8.67 -13.63
CA ILE A 8 -23.60 9.75 -12.67
C ILE A 8 -23.71 11.04 -13.46
N GLU A 9 -24.61 11.95 -13.08
CA GLU A 9 -24.93 13.17 -13.82
C GLU A 9 -24.71 14.39 -12.92
N ASN A 10 -23.70 15.21 -13.24
CA ASN A 10 -23.35 16.47 -12.57
C ASN A 10 -23.30 16.39 -11.03
N LEU A 11 -22.76 15.28 -10.51
CA LEU A 11 -22.73 14.99 -9.08
C LEU A 11 -21.82 15.94 -8.35
N SER A 12 -22.36 16.59 -7.30
CA SER A 12 -21.60 17.40 -6.35
C SER A 12 -21.87 16.95 -4.92
N VAL A 13 -20.80 16.66 -4.18
CA VAL A 13 -20.87 16.16 -2.79
C VAL A 13 -19.99 17.02 -1.90
N GLY A 14 -20.54 17.45 -0.78
CA GLY A 14 -19.84 18.25 0.23
C GLY A 14 -19.90 17.62 1.61
N PHE A 15 -18.99 18.07 2.47
CA PHE A 15 -18.94 17.72 3.89
C PHE A 15 -19.19 18.98 4.73
N ARG A 16 -20.20 18.95 5.59
CA ARG A 16 -20.52 20.02 6.50
C ARG A 16 -19.57 19.98 7.71
N HIS A 17 -18.85 21.08 7.89
CA HIS A 17 -18.03 21.28 9.09
C HIS A 17 -18.48 22.60 9.73
N GLN A 18 -19.09 22.50 10.89
CA GLN A 18 -19.75 23.66 11.55
C GLN A 18 -20.76 24.35 10.62
N GLN A 19 -20.50 25.60 10.23
CA GLN A 19 -21.39 26.39 9.34
C GLN A 19 -20.97 26.38 7.86
N THR A 20 -19.86 25.75 7.52
CA THR A 20 -19.35 25.71 6.14
C THR A 20 -19.48 24.33 5.53
N VAL A 21 -19.78 24.27 4.24
CA VAL A 21 -19.78 23.03 3.46
C VAL A 21 -18.58 23.05 2.53
N ARG A 22 -17.67 22.09 2.75
CA ARG A 22 -16.52 21.90 1.86
C ARG A 22 -16.88 20.92 0.77
N THR A 23 -16.95 21.37 -0.47
CA THR A 23 -17.18 20.51 -1.65
C THR A 23 -15.96 19.65 -1.91
N VAL A 24 -16.15 18.33 -2.01
CA VAL A 24 -15.11 17.32 -2.27
C VAL A 24 -15.28 16.70 -3.66
N VAL A 25 -16.50 16.54 -4.14
CA VAL A 25 -16.83 16.14 -5.52
C VAL A 25 -17.62 17.29 -6.13
N ASN A 26 -17.25 17.72 -7.33
CA ASN A 26 -17.77 18.92 -7.96
C ASN A 26 -18.03 18.67 -9.45
N ASP A 27 -19.32 18.59 -9.81
CA ASP A 27 -19.79 18.47 -11.18
C ASP A 27 -19.22 17.25 -11.94
N VAL A 28 -19.25 16.07 -11.31
CA VAL A 28 -18.72 14.84 -11.89
C VAL A 28 -19.81 14.11 -12.66
N SER A 29 -19.54 13.79 -13.94
CA SER A 29 -20.41 13.01 -14.81
C SER A 29 -19.64 11.81 -15.37
N LEU A 30 -20.16 10.59 -15.14
CA LEU A 30 -19.57 9.32 -15.56
C LEU A 30 -20.66 8.37 -16.02
N GLN A 31 -20.34 7.48 -16.96
CA GLN A 31 -21.25 6.43 -17.42
C GLN A 31 -20.51 5.10 -17.51
N ILE A 32 -21.17 4.00 -17.17
CA ILE A 32 -20.66 2.64 -17.27
C ILE A 32 -21.69 1.79 -18.01
N GLU A 33 -21.23 1.05 -19.00
CA GLU A 33 -22.03 0.10 -19.75
C GLU A 33 -21.89 -1.32 -19.17
N ALA A 34 -22.82 -2.22 -19.51
CA ALA A 34 -22.71 -3.62 -19.15
C ALA A 34 -21.44 -4.23 -19.81
N GLY A 35 -20.66 -4.99 -19.06
CA GLY A 35 -19.40 -5.59 -19.52
C GLY A 35 -18.23 -4.60 -19.66
N GLU A 36 -18.44 -3.30 -19.37
CA GLU A 36 -17.39 -2.28 -19.45
C GLU A 36 -16.60 -2.18 -18.13
N THR A 37 -15.28 -1.97 -18.21
CA THR A 37 -14.46 -1.47 -17.11
C THR A 37 -14.16 0.00 -17.31
N LEU A 38 -14.72 0.86 -16.46
CA LEU A 38 -14.32 2.26 -16.33
C LEU A 38 -13.30 2.38 -15.19
N ALA A 39 -12.09 2.80 -15.50
CA ALA A 39 -11.11 3.13 -14.48
C ALA A 39 -11.25 4.58 -14.02
N LEU A 40 -11.28 4.79 -12.70
CA LEU A 40 -11.27 6.11 -12.09
C LEU A 40 -9.93 6.35 -11.41
N VAL A 41 -9.11 7.26 -11.95
CA VAL A 41 -7.73 7.49 -11.53
C VAL A 41 -7.51 8.92 -11.04
N GLY A 42 -6.45 9.14 -10.26
CA GLY A 42 -6.07 10.46 -9.72
C GLY A 42 -5.33 10.32 -8.39
N GLU A 43 -4.77 11.42 -7.90
CA GLU A 43 -4.07 11.47 -6.61
C GLU A 43 -5.01 11.19 -5.42
N SER A 44 -4.41 10.86 -4.26
CA SER A 44 -5.16 10.71 -3.00
C SER A 44 -5.91 12.02 -2.68
N GLY A 45 -7.16 11.92 -2.23
CA GLY A 45 -7.99 13.10 -1.95
C GLY A 45 -8.63 13.75 -3.18
N SER A 46 -8.48 13.21 -4.40
CA SER A 46 -9.12 13.76 -5.61
C SER A 46 -10.65 13.51 -5.69
N GLY A 47 -11.25 12.78 -4.74
CA GLY A 47 -12.69 12.54 -4.66
C GLY A 47 -13.16 11.17 -5.17
N LYS A 48 -12.27 10.27 -5.63
CA LYS A 48 -12.62 8.95 -6.23
C LYS A 48 -13.47 8.08 -5.31
N SER A 49 -12.99 7.80 -4.11
CA SER A 49 -13.72 6.96 -3.14
C SER A 49 -15.02 7.61 -2.67
N VAL A 50 -15.06 8.96 -2.55
CA VAL A 50 -16.28 9.68 -2.24
C VAL A 50 -17.31 9.51 -3.35
N THR A 51 -16.90 9.60 -4.62
CA THR A 51 -17.76 9.34 -5.78
C THR A 51 -18.29 7.90 -5.75
N ALA A 52 -17.42 6.91 -5.52
CA ALA A 52 -17.80 5.50 -5.44
C ALA A 52 -18.79 5.19 -4.32
N LEU A 53 -18.51 5.68 -3.10
CA LEU A 53 -19.39 5.50 -1.94
C LEU A 53 -20.74 6.20 -2.10
N SER A 54 -20.78 7.29 -2.88
CA SER A 54 -22.00 8.01 -3.19
C SER A 54 -22.98 7.19 -4.03
N ILE A 55 -22.48 6.31 -4.92
CA ILE A 55 -23.32 5.43 -5.77
C ILE A 55 -24.26 4.60 -4.91
N LEU A 56 -23.75 4.10 -3.79
CA LEU A 56 -24.53 3.27 -2.87
C LEU A 56 -25.03 4.05 -1.63
N ARG A 57 -24.86 5.38 -1.59
CA ARG A 57 -25.19 6.22 -0.41
C ARG A 57 -24.63 5.63 0.89
N LEU A 58 -23.35 5.22 0.87
CA LEU A 58 -22.67 4.66 2.03
C LEU A 58 -22.00 5.71 2.90
N LEU A 59 -21.92 6.95 2.43
CA LEU A 59 -21.39 8.06 3.20
C LEU A 59 -22.38 8.46 4.31
N PRO A 60 -21.89 8.71 5.56
CA PRO A 60 -22.77 9.10 6.66
C PRO A 60 -23.37 10.50 6.42
N SER A 61 -24.67 10.61 6.51
CA SER A 61 -25.36 11.90 6.38
C SER A 61 -26.17 12.16 7.67
N PRO A 62 -25.88 13.23 8.44
CA PRO A 62 -24.73 14.14 8.34
C PRO A 62 -23.39 13.45 8.63
N PRO A 63 -22.20 13.96 8.24
CA PRO A 63 -21.95 15.33 7.74
C PRO A 63 -22.01 15.49 6.21
N VAL A 64 -22.31 14.42 5.45
CA VAL A 64 -22.32 14.45 3.98
C VAL A 64 -23.59 15.09 3.46
N GLU A 65 -23.44 15.93 2.42
CA GLU A 65 -24.54 16.56 1.68
C GLU A 65 -24.35 16.35 0.18
N TYR A 66 -25.40 15.87 -0.47
CA TYR A 66 -25.50 15.81 -1.93
C TYR A 66 -26.02 17.18 -2.41
N LEU A 67 -25.13 17.98 -3.01
CA LEU A 67 -25.41 19.38 -3.35
C LEU A 67 -26.14 19.53 -4.68
N SER A 68 -25.81 18.67 -5.66
CA SER A 68 -26.44 18.64 -6.99
C SER A 68 -26.20 17.31 -7.68
N GLY A 69 -26.93 17.09 -8.78
CA GLY A 69 -26.79 15.94 -9.65
C GLY A 69 -27.62 14.74 -9.23
N ASP A 70 -27.49 13.65 -10.00
CA ASP A 70 -28.17 12.37 -9.74
C ASP A 70 -27.26 11.19 -10.06
N ILE A 71 -27.57 10.04 -9.48
CA ILE A 71 -26.92 8.75 -9.77
C ILE A 71 -28.01 7.77 -10.16
N ARG A 72 -27.96 7.27 -11.40
CA ARG A 72 -28.98 6.39 -11.97
C ARG A 72 -28.40 5.01 -12.25
N PHE A 73 -29.10 3.99 -11.80
CA PHE A 73 -28.82 2.58 -12.11
C PHE A 73 -30.01 2.01 -12.89
N HIS A 74 -29.78 1.52 -14.11
CA HIS A 74 -30.83 1.16 -15.06
C HIS A 74 -31.86 2.29 -15.29
N GLY A 75 -31.43 3.54 -15.24
CA GLY A 75 -32.26 4.72 -15.38
C GLY A 75 -33.00 5.15 -14.10
N GLU A 76 -33.04 4.34 -13.05
CA GLU A 76 -33.66 4.67 -11.77
C GLU A 76 -32.70 5.43 -10.85
N SER A 77 -33.13 6.52 -10.24
CA SER A 77 -32.34 7.33 -9.32
C SER A 77 -32.04 6.57 -8.03
N LEU A 78 -30.76 6.44 -7.67
CA LEU A 78 -30.33 5.88 -6.39
C LEU A 78 -30.27 6.94 -5.28
N LEU A 79 -30.00 8.21 -5.61
CA LEU A 79 -29.93 9.28 -4.61
C LEU A 79 -31.28 9.55 -3.95
N HIS A 80 -32.37 9.40 -4.72
CA HIS A 80 -33.75 9.63 -4.26
C HIS A 80 -34.51 8.33 -3.95
N ALA A 81 -33.81 7.16 -4.08
CA ALA A 81 -34.44 5.87 -3.82
C ALA A 81 -34.76 5.68 -2.33
N SER A 82 -35.83 4.92 -2.07
CA SER A 82 -36.15 4.50 -0.70
C SER A 82 -35.08 3.58 -0.12
N ASP A 83 -34.98 3.51 1.21
CA ASP A 83 -34.06 2.60 1.87
C ASP A 83 -34.34 1.12 1.53
N GLN A 84 -35.61 0.77 1.26
CA GLN A 84 -35.98 -0.57 0.82
C GLN A 84 -35.41 -0.88 -0.56
N THR A 85 -35.51 0.04 -1.51
CA THR A 85 -34.92 -0.07 -2.86
C THR A 85 -33.40 -0.20 -2.77
N LEU A 86 -32.76 0.67 -1.96
CA LEU A 86 -31.30 0.63 -1.77
C LEU A 86 -30.81 -0.70 -1.16
N ARG A 87 -31.54 -1.28 -0.21
CA ARG A 87 -31.23 -2.61 0.33
C ARG A 87 -31.29 -3.71 -0.72
N GLY A 88 -32.22 -3.61 -1.68
CA GLY A 88 -32.30 -4.54 -2.81
C GLY A 88 -31.16 -4.38 -3.82
N VAL A 89 -30.51 -3.22 -3.87
CA VAL A 89 -29.39 -2.92 -4.78
C VAL A 89 -28.04 -3.22 -4.12
N ARG A 90 -27.84 -2.75 -2.87
CA ARG A 90 -26.57 -2.88 -2.11
C ARG A 90 -26.23 -4.35 -1.87
N GLY A 91 -25.02 -4.76 -2.28
CA GLY A 91 -24.51 -6.11 -2.10
C GLY A 91 -25.19 -7.18 -2.96
N ASN A 92 -26.24 -6.85 -3.70
CA ASN A 92 -26.95 -7.75 -4.60
C ASN A 92 -26.70 -7.39 -6.07
N LYS A 93 -27.29 -6.30 -6.55
CA LYS A 93 -27.09 -5.82 -7.94
C LYS A 93 -25.80 -5.05 -8.12
N ILE A 94 -25.43 -4.25 -7.12
CA ILE A 94 -24.16 -3.53 -7.06
C ILE A 94 -23.38 -4.02 -5.84
N ALA A 95 -22.23 -4.63 -6.08
CA ALA A 95 -21.31 -5.04 -5.03
C ALA A 95 -20.10 -4.09 -4.96
N MET A 96 -19.48 -4.00 -3.79
CA MET A 96 -18.30 -3.17 -3.58
C MET A 96 -17.18 -3.93 -2.89
N ILE A 97 -15.97 -3.79 -3.42
CA ILE A 97 -14.71 -4.19 -2.80
C ILE A 97 -14.10 -2.92 -2.22
N PHE A 98 -13.90 -2.90 -0.91
CA PHE A 98 -13.35 -1.75 -0.18
C PHE A 98 -11.82 -1.78 -0.16
N GLN A 99 -11.21 -0.61 0.01
CA GLN A 99 -9.77 -0.42 0.02
C GLN A 99 -9.05 -1.22 1.12
N GLU A 100 -9.67 -1.36 2.30
CA GLU A 100 -9.07 -2.03 3.45
C GLU A 100 -9.82 -3.32 3.83
N PRO A 101 -9.27 -4.53 3.56
CA PRO A 101 -9.90 -5.80 3.93
C PRO A 101 -10.09 -5.98 5.43
N MET A 102 -9.23 -5.35 6.25
CA MET A 102 -9.29 -5.43 7.70
C MET A 102 -10.54 -4.79 8.30
N VAL A 103 -11.07 -3.77 7.64
CA VAL A 103 -12.28 -3.06 8.09
C VAL A 103 -13.55 -3.70 7.52
N SER A 104 -13.43 -4.40 6.40
CA SER A 104 -14.56 -4.97 5.67
C SER A 104 -15.04 -6.31 6.23
N LEU A 105 -14.15 -7.08 6.86
CA LEU A 105 -14.48 -8.37 7.48
C LEU A 105 -14.68 -8.23 8.99
N ASN A 106 -15.76 -8.81 9.52
CA ASN A 106 -15.99 -8.83 10.96
C ASN A 106 -14.98 -9.77 11.66
N PRO A 107 -14.09 -9.26 12.53
CA PRO A 107 -13.04 -10.06 13.17
C PRO A 107 -13.57 -11.11 14.14
N LEU A 108 -14.83 -10.99 14.59
CA LEU A 108 -15.46 -11.89 15.55
C LEU A 108 -16.29 -13.01 14.90
N HIS A 109 -16.43 -13.00 13.57
CA HIS A 109 -17.17 -14.01 12.83
C HIS A 109 -16.22 -14.86 11.98
N THR A 110 -16.53 -16.16 11.87
CA THR A 110 -15.84 -17.06 10.95
C THR A 110 -16.14 -16.69 9.50
N LEU A 111 -15.30 -17.16 8.56
CA LEU A 111 -15.51 -16.92 7.14
C LEU A 111 -16.85 -17.50 6.67
N GLU A 112 -17.17 -18.74 7.07
CA GLU A 112 -18.45 -19.37 6.71
C GLU A 112 -19.64 -18.50 7.10
N LYS A 113 -19.64 -17.97 8.33
CA LYS A 113 -20.74 -17.16 8.83
C LYS A 113 -20.97 -15.90 8.00
N GLN A 114 -19.89 -15.21 7.64
CA GLN A 114 -19.97 -13.96 6.87
C GLN A 114 -20.41 -14.21 5.43
N LEU A 115 -19.85 -15.24 4.78
CA LEU A 115 -20.20 -15.59 3.40
C LEU A 115 -21.65 -16.14 3.31
N TYR A 116 -22.06 -16.93 4.29
CA TYR A 116 -23.44 -17.42 4.38
C TYR A 116 -24.45 -16.28 4.57
N GLU A 117 -24.13 -15.29 5.39
CA GLU A 117 -24.97 -14.12 5.62
C GLU A 117 -25.34 -13.42 4.31
N VAL A 118 -24.36 -13.23 3.41
CA VAL A 118 -24.60 -12.63 2.07
C VAL A 118 -25.61 -13.45 1.26
N LEU A 119 -25.43 -14.75 1.16
CA LEU A 119 -26.33 -15.62 0.39
C LEU A 119 -27.72 -15.75 1.03
N SER A 120 -27.78 -15.78 2.37
CA SER A 120 -29.05 -15.83 3.09
C SER A 120 -29.86 -14.55 2.90
N LEU A 121 -29.22 -13.38 3.03
CA LEU A 121 -29.89 -12.08 2.92
C LEU A 121 -30.32 -11.76 1.49
N HIS A 122 -29.49 -12.02 0.51
CA HIS A 122 -29.71 -11.56 -0.88
C HIS A 122 -30.32 -12.62 -1.78
N ARG A 123 -30.10 -13.91 -1.51
CA ARG A 123 -30.60 -15.02 -2.33
C ARG A 123 -31.56 -15.96 -1.59
N GLY A 124 -31.82 -15.70 -0.31
CA GLY A 124 -32.72 -16.54 0.50
C GLY A 124 -32.25 -18.00 0.65
N MET A 125 -30.95 -18.27 0.46
CA MET A 125 -30.44 -19.63 0.44
C MET A 125 -30.38 -20.22 1.86
N ARG A 126 -30.75 -21.51 1.97
CA ARG A 126 -30.55 -22.29 3.19
C ARG A 126 -29.07 -22.69 3.32
N ARG A 127 -28.63 -22.94 4.56
CA ARG A 127 -27.20 -23.17 4.88
C ARG A 127 -26.57 -24.31 4.09
N GLU A 128 -27.30 -25.40 3.90
CA GLU A 128 -26.81 -26.57 3.16
C GLU A 128 -26.55 -26.26 1.68
N ALA A 129 -27.47 -25.53 1.04
CA ALA A 129 -27.32 -25.10 -0.36
C ALA A 129 -26.22 -24.04 -0.51
N ALA A 130 -26.12 -23.11 0.45
CA ALA A 130 -25.12 -22.05 0.45
C ALA A 130 -23.69 -22.60 0.62
N HIS A 131 -23.50 -23.67 1.37
CA HIS A 131 -22.18 -24.27 1.64
C HIS A 131 -21.42 -24.62 0.34
N GLY A 132 -22.10 -25.27 -0.60
CA GLY A 132 -21.51 -25.62 -1.89
C GLY A 132 -21.12 -24.39 -2.73
N GLU A 133 -21.98 -23.38 -2.78
CA GLU A 133 -21.70 -22.11 -3.49
C GLU A 133 -20.53 -21.36 -2.83
N ILE A 134 -20.43 -21.33 -1.52
CA ILE A 134 -19.34 -20.70 -0.78
C ILE A 134 -18.01 -21.39 -1.10
N LEU A 135 -17.95 -22.74 -1.04
CA LEU A 135 -16.74 -23.50 -1.35
C LEU A 135 -16.28 -23.24 -2.79
N ASN A 136 -17.21 -23.34 -3.75
CA ASN A 136 -16.91 -23.07 -5.15
C ASN A 136 -16.37 -21.65 -5.36
N CYS A 137 -16.99 -20.66 -4.72
CA CYS A 137 -16.54 -19.26 -4.81
C CYS A 137 -15.15 -19.07 -4.20
N LEU A 138 -14.88 -19.66 -3.03
CA LEU A 138 -13.56 -19.58 -2.37
C LEU A 138 -12.47 -20.28 -3.20
N ASP A 139 -12.76 -21.42 -3.82
CA ASP A 139 -11.83 -22.11 -4.71
C ASP A 139 -11.54 -21.27 -5.96
N ARG A 140 -12.55 -20.62 -6.56
CA ARG A 140 -12.40 -19.72 -7.70
C ARG A 140 -11.51 -18.52 -7.41
N VAL A 141 -11.64 -17.92 -6.22
CA VAL A 141 -10.73 -16.83 -5.80
C VAL A 141 -9.36 -17.34 -5.33
N GLY A 142 -9.10 -18.64 -5.40
CA GLY A 142 -7.81 -19.26 -5.12
C GLY A 142 -7.49 -19.40 -3.62
N ILE A 143 -8.48 -19.56 -2.76
CA ILE A 143 -8.30 -19.95 -1.36
C ILE A 143 -8.01 -21.45 -1.30
N ARG A 144 -6.77 -21.81 -0.96
CA ARG A 144 -6.35 -23.21 -0.85
C ARG A 144 -7.04 -23.91 0.32
N GLN A 145 -7.52 -25.14 0.10
CA GLN A 145 -8.22 -25.95 1.11
C GLN A 145 -9.42 -25.20 1.73
N ALA A 146 -10.26 -24.59 0.89
CA ALA A 146 -11.38 -23.76 1.28
C ALA A 146 -12.24 -24.37 2.39
N ALA A 147 -12.54 -25.66 2.32
CA ALA A 147 -13.34 -26.36 3.34
C ALA A 147 -12.74 -26.31 4.77
N LYS A 148 -11.41 -26.34 4.89
CA LYS A 148 -10.75 -26.22 6.21
C LYS A 148 -10.70 -24.76 6.69
N ARG A 149 -10.72 -23.80 5.76
CA ARG A 149 -10.64 -22.38 6.04
C ARG A 149 -11.97 -21.76 6.48
N LEU A 150 -13.09 -22.43 6.23
CA LEU A 150 -14.42 -21.90 6.57
C LEU A 150 -14.59 -21.55 8.06
N THR A 151 -13.95 -22.29 8.95
CA THR A 151 -13.97 -22.07 10.39
C THR A 151 -12.96 -21.04 10.88
N ASP A 152 -12.05 -20.58 10.00
CA ASP A 152 -11.06 -19.60 10.36
C ASP A 152 -11.70 -18.20 10.54
N TYR A 153 -11.05 -17.38 11.36
CA TYR A 153 -11.37 -15.97 11.54
C TYR A 153 -10.48 -15.11 10.64
N PRO A 154 -10.89 -13.87 10.30
CA PRO A 154 -10.13 -12.99 9.43
C PRO A 154 -8.66 -12.77 9.85
N HIS A 155 -8.38 -12.71 11.15
CA HIS A 155 -7.03 -12.51 11.68
C HIS A 155 -6.08 -13.71 11.46
N GLN A 156 -6.60 -14.89 11.13
CA GLN A 156 -5.83 -16.10 10.86
C GLN A 156 -5.37 -16.17 9.39
N LEU A 157 -5.91 -15.29 8.53
CA LEU A 157 -5.58 -15.20 7.11
C LEU A 157 -4.46 -14.20 6.85
N SER A 158 -3.67 -14.44 5.82
CA SER A 158 -2.76 -13.44 5.25
C SER A 158 -3.54 -12.27 4.64
N GLY A 159 -2.87 -11.13 4.38
CA GLY A 159 -3.49 -9.98 3.73
C GLY A 159 -4.12 -10.33 2.38
N GLY A 160 -3.40 -11.07 1.53
CA GLY A 160 -3.89 -11.52 0.24
C GLY A 160 -5.07 -12.50 0.34
N GLU A 161 -5.07 -13.42 1.31
CA GLU A 161 -6.21 -14.32 1.54
C GLU A 161 -7.45 -13.54 1.99
N ARG A 162 -7.32 -12.56 2.88
CA ARG A 162 -8.44 -11.68 3.29
C ARG A 162 -9.03 -10.93 2.10
N GLN A 163 -8.16 -10.39 1.23
CA GLN A 163 -8.60 -9.71 0.01
C GLN A 163 -9.39 -10.66 -0.90
N ARG A 164 -8.91 -11.90 -1.10
CA ARG A 164 -9.61 -12.92 -1.89
C ARG A 164 -10.96 -13.29 -1.29
N VAL A 165 -11.05 -13.39 0.04
CA VAL A 165 -12.34 -13.65 0.74
C VAL A 165 -13.30 -12.48 0.56
N MET A 166 -12.82 -11.21 0.64
CA MET A 166 -13.65 -10.04 0.39
C MET A 166 -14.15 -9.99 -1.05
N ILE A 167 -13.31 -10.35 -2.03
CA ILE A 167 -13.71 -10.48 -3.43
C ILE A 167 -14.75 -11.60 -3.58
N ALA A 168 -14.54 -12.77 -2.97
CA ALA A 168 -15.54 -13.84 -2.97
C ALA A 168 -16.87 -13.36 -2.42
N MET A 169 -16.87 -12.67 -1.29
CA MET A 169 -18.07 -12.12 -0.66
C MET A 169 -18.84 -11.16 -1.60
N ALA A 170 -18.11 -10.30 -2.32
CA ALA A 170 -18.72 -9.38 -3.29
C ALA A 170 -19.32 -10.10 -4.52
N LEU A 171 -18.75 -11.25 -4.91
CA LEU A 171 -19.15 -11.97 -6.12
C LEU A 171 -20.19 -13.08 -5.90
N LEU A 172 -20.45 -13.47 -4.64
CA LEU A 172 -21.44 -14.50 -4.30
C LEU A 172 -22.84 -14.20 -4.81
N THR A 173 -23.21 -12.93 -4.92
CA THR A 173 -24.50 -12.49 -5.42
C THR A 173 -24.58 -12.38 -6.94
N ARG A 174 -23.45 -12.53 -7.65
CA ARG A 174 -23.31 -12.32 -9.10
C ARG A 174 -23.82 -10.94 -9.52
N PRO A 175 -23.19 -9.86 -9.04
CA PRO A 175 -23.67 -8.50 -9.25
C PRO A 175 -23.62 -8.08 -10.72
N GLU A 176 -24.47 -7.15 -11.10
CA GLU A 176 -24.46 -6.52 -12.42
C GLU A 176 -23.38 -5.44 -12.54
N LEU A 177 -23.05 -4.78 -11.41
CA LEU A 177 -21.96 -3.79 -11.30
C LEU A 177 -21.07 -4.10 -10.11
N LEU A 178 -19.76 -4.10 -10.35
CA LEU A 178 -18.75 -4.19 -9.29
C LEU A 178 -18.03 -2.85 -9.14
N ILE A 179 -18.05 -2.29 -7.95
CA ILE A 179 -17.21 -1.14 -7.57
C ILE A 179 -15.99 -1.69 -6.85
N ALA A 180 -14.80 -1.54 -7.43
CA ALA A 180 -13.55 -2.01 -6.86
C ALA A 180 -12.68 -0.80 -6.47
N ASP A 181 -12.70 -0.44 -5.17
CA ASP A 181 -11.94 0.69 -4.64
C ASP A 181 -10.56 0.19 -4.15
N GLU A 182 -9.54 0.41 -4.97
CA GLU A 182 -8.16 -0.02 -4.76
C GLU A 182 -8.03 -1.51 -4.36
N PRO A 183 -8.61 -2.44 -5.12
CA PRO A 183 -8.77 -3.85 -4.71
C PRO A 183 -7.45 -4.62 -4.59
N THR A 184 -6.32 -4.04 -4.97
CA THR A 184 -5.00 -4.68 -4.97
C THR A 184 -3.96 -3.91 -4.17
N THR A 185 -4.35 -2.85 -3.47
CA THR A 185 -3.45 -2.07 -2.61
C THR A 185 -2.94 -2.95 -1.46
N ALA A 186 -1.67 -2.82 -1.12
CA ALA A 186 -0.96 -3.61 -0.12
C ALA A 186 -0.81 -5.12 -0.43
N LEU A 187 -1.01 -5.54 -1.68
CA LEU A 187 -0.71 -6.89 -2.15
C LEU A 187 0.62 -6.93 -2.89
N ASP A 188 1.29 -8.06 -2.82
CA ASP A 188 2.46 -8.30 -3.68
C ASP A 188 2.04 -8.46 -5.15
N VAL A 189 3.00 -8.21 -6.04
CA VAL A 189 2.77 -8.14 -7.49
C VAL A 189 2.19 -9.44 -8.06
N SER A 190 2.57 -10.61 -7.51
CA SER A 190 2.08 -11.90 -7.99
C SER A 190 0.61 -12.14 -7.60
N VAL A 191 0.23 -11.85 -6.37
CA VAL A 191 -1.17 -11.93 -5.90
C VAL A 191 -2.04 -10.91 -6.63
N GLN A 192 -1.53 -9.69 -6.82
CA GLN A 192 -2.20 -8.64 -7.58
C GLN A 192 -2.55 -9.10 -9.00
N ALA A 193 -1.57 -9.66 -9.74
CA ALA A 193 -1.80 -10.16 -11.10
C ALA A 193 -2.88 -11.24 -11.15
N GLN A 194 -2.88 -12.18 -10.19
CA GLN A 194 -3.88 -13.24 -10.10
C GLN A 194 -5.29 -12.69 -9.81
N ILE A 195 -5.40 -11.68 -8.94
CA ILE A 195 -6.68 -11.03 -8.64
C ILE A 195 -7.22 -10.28 -9.86
N LEU A 196 -6.37 -9.54 -10.57
CA LEU A 196 -6.78 -8.80 -11.77
C LEU A 196 -7.24 -9.74 -12.88
N GLN A 197 -6.54 -10.85 -13.07
CA GLN A 197 -6.95 -11.89 -14.02
C GLN A 197 -8.31 -12.48 -13.64
N LEU A 198 -8.51 -12.83 -12.36
CA LEU A 198 -9.79 -13.33 -11.85
C LEU A 198 -10.94 -12.33 -12.09
N LEU A 199 -10.73 -11.05 -11.77
CA LEU A 199 -11.76 -10.02 -11.99
C LEU A 199 -12.12 -9.89 -13.47
N ARG A 200 -11.14 -9.97 -14.38
CA ARG A 200 -11.37 -9.95 -15.82
C ARG A 200 -12.16 -11.16 -16.30
N GLU A 201 -11.82 -12.37 -15.85
CA GLU A 201 -12.52 -13.61 -16.18
C GLU A 201 -13.99 -13.53 -15.73
N LEU A 202 -14.22 -13.12 -14.48
CA LEU A 202 -15.56 -13.00 -13.91
C LEU A 202 -16.39 -11.89 -14.57
N GLN A 203 -15.75 -10.78 -14.94
CA GLN A 203 -16.40 -9.72 -15.70
C GLN A 203 -16.93 -10.24 -17.04
N GLY A 204 -16.11 -11.00 -17.78
CA GLY A 204 -16.50 -11.59 -19.05
C GLY A 204 -17.63 -12.63 -18.90
N GLU A 205 -17.55 -13.52 -17.91
CA GLU A 205 -18.54 -14.55 -17.65
C GLU A 205 -19.90 -13.98 -17.24
N LEU A 206 -19.91 -12.94 -16.42
CA LEU A 206 -21.14 -12.33 -15.86
C LEU A 206 -21.65 -11.15 -16.69
N ASN A 207 -20.92 -10.73 -17.73
CA ASN A 207 -21.15 -9.47 -18.45
C ASN A 207 -21.31 -8.27 -17.50
N MET A 208 -20.52 -8.26 -16.43
CA MET A 208 -20.61 -7.33 -15.32
C MET A 208 -19.92 -6.01 -15.65
N GLY A 209 -20.59 -4.85 -15.41
CA GLY A 209 -19.94 -3.55 -15.44
C GLY A 209 -18.97 -3.42 -14.25
N MET A 210 -17.86 -2.70 -14.43
CA MET A 210 -16.89 -2.50 -13.36
C MET A 210 -16.43 -1.04 -13.26
N LEU A 211 -16.57 -0.44 -12.08
CA LEU A 211 -15.89 0.80 -11.71
C LEU A 211 -14.61 0.43 -10.94
N PHE A 212 -13.47 0.62 -11.58
CA PHE A 212 -12.17 0.24 -11.02
C PHE A 212 -11.39 1.48 -10.58
N ILE A 213 -11.22 1.66 -9.28
CA ILE A 213 -10.50 2.79 -8.71
C ILE A 213 -9.09 2.35 -8.36
N THR A 214 -8.11 3.08 -8.86
CA THR A 214 -6.70 2.83 -8.54
C THR A 214 -5.84 4.06 -8.84
N HIS A 215 -4.69 4.13 -8.20
CA HIS A 215 -3.63 5.06 -8.54
C HIS A 215 -2.54 4.41 -9.42
N ASN A 216 -2.63 3.11 -9.71
CA ASN A 216 -1.65 2.38 -10.52
C ASN A 216 -2.06 2.35 -12.00
N LEU A 217 -1.42 3.18 -12.81
CA LEU A 217 -1.71 3.34 -14.23
C LEU A 217 -1.32 2.11 -15.08
N SER A 218 -0.34 1.32 -14.63
CA SER A 218 0.04 0.07 -15.30
C SER A 218 -1.09 -0.96 -15.27
N ILE A 219 -1.84 -1.02 -14.15
CA ILE A 219 -3.05 -1.84 -14.04
C ILE A 219 -4.14 -1.33 -14.96
N VAL A 220 -4.37 -0.01 -14.95
CA VAL A 220 -5.40 0.63 -15.78
C VAL A 220 -5.18 0.32 -17.25
N ARG A 221 -3.94 0.41 -17.74
CA ARG A 221 -3.56 0.09 -19.13
C ARG A 221 -3.91 -1.35 -19.52
N LYS A 222 -3.81 -2.30 -18.56
CA LYS A 222 -4.07 -3.73 -18.80
C LYS A 222 -5.56 -4.10 -18.68
N LEU A 223 -6.35 -3.37 -17.89
CA LEU A 223 -7.70 -3.78 -17.49
C LEU A 223 -8.82 -2.88 -18.03
N ALA A 224 -8.58 -1.56 -18.15
CA ALA A 224 -9.64 -0.61 -18.41
C ALA A 224 -9.99 -0.47 -19.90
N HIS A 225 -11.28 -0.35 -20.21
CA HIS A 225 -11.79 0.04 -21.52
C HIS A 225 -11.77 1.57 -21.67
N ARG A 226 -12.25 2.27 -20.63
CA ARG A 226 -12.23 3.73 -20.55
C ARG A 226 -11.62 4.18 -19.24
N VAL A 227 -11.08 5.39 -19.24
CA VAL A 227 -10.43 6.00 -18.08
C VAL A 227 -11.01 7.39 -17.84
N ALA A 228 -11.35 7.68 -16.61
CA ALA A 228 -11.71 9.00 -16.11
C ALA A 228 -10.66 9.47 -15.11
N VAL A 229 -10.09 10.64 -15.33
CA VAL A 229 -9.04 11.23 -14.50
C VAL A 229 -9.65 12.28 -13.58
N MET A 230 -9.49 12.11 -12.28
CA MET A 230 -10.01 13.05 -11.27
C MET A 230 -8.89 13.89 -10.66
N GLN A 231 -9.12 15.19 -10.58
CA GLN A 231 -8.27 16.17 -9.89
C GLN A 231 -9.13 17.16 -9.11
N ASN A 232 -8.83 17.37 -7.83
CA ASN A 232 -9.52 18.35 -6.96
C ASN A 232 -11.06 18.24 -7.03
N GLY A 233 -11.57 17.02 -7.00
CA GLY A 233 -13.01 16.76 -7.00
C GLY A 233 -13.69 16.83 -8.36
N ARG A 234 -12.98 17.06 -9.46
CA ARG A 234 -13.53 17.15 -10.81
C ARG A 234 -12.97 16.08 -11.71
N CYS A 235 -13.77 15.62 -12.67
CA CYS A 235 -13.30 14.81 -13.79
C CYS A 235 -12.67 15.77 -14.82
N VAL A 236 -11.34 15.72 -14.97
CA VAL A 236 -10.60 16.65 -15.83
C VAL A 236 -10.35 16.11 -17.23
N GLU A 237 -10.36 14.79 -17.38
CA GLU A 237 -10.23 14.13 -18.68
C GLU A 237 -10.89 12.75 -18.64
N GLN A 238 -11.60 12.38 -19.71
CA GLN A 238 -12.19 11.07 -19.87
C GLN A 238 -12.06 10.61 -21.32
N ASN A 239 -11.53 9.39 -21.52
CA ASN A 239 -11.35 8.85 -22.87
C ASN A 239 -11.22 7.32 -22.85
N ASN A 240 -11.23 6.69 -24.02
CA ASN A 240 -10.80 5.30 -24.15
C ASN A 240 -9.37 5.15 -23.64
N ALA A 241 -9.08 4.03 -22.97
CA ALA A 241 -7.78 3.81 -22.35
C ALA A 241 -6.63 3.96 -23.37
N ALA A 242 -6.73 3.34 -24.54
CA ALA A 242 -5.70 3.43 -25.58
C ALA A 242 -5.40 4.89 -25.97
N THR A 243 -6.44 5.70 -26.21
CA THR A 243 -6.30 7.12 -26.60
C THR A 243 -5.71 7.96 -25.47
N LEU A 244 -6.17 7.79 -24.23
CA LEU A 244 -5.69 8.57 -23.09
C LEU A 244 -4.20 8.30 -22.80
N PHE A 245 -3.75 7.05 -22.92
CA PHE A 245 -2.35 6.70 -22.72
C PHE A 245 -1.44 7.12 -23.90
N ALA A 246 -1.98 7.18 -25.13
CA ALA A 246 -1.19 7.58 -26.30
C ALA A 246 -1.10 9.11 -26.45
N SER A 247 -2.17 9.84 -26.14
CA SER A 247 -2.29 11.28 -26.41
C SER A 247 -3.12 11.96 -25.31
N PRO A 248 -2.59 12.06 -24.07
CA PRO A 248 -3.26 12.77 -23.00
C PRO A 248 -3.36 14.26 -23.32
N THR A 249 -4.56 14.85 -23.16
CA THR A 249 -4.82 16.25 -23.52
C THR A 249 -4.68 17.19 -22.33
N HIS A 250 -5.10 16.74 -21.13
CA HIS A 250 -5.06 17.59 -19.95
C HIS A 250 -3.65 17.60 -19.31
N PRO A 251 -3.10 18.77 -18.90
CA PRO A 251 -1.76 18.86 -18.30
C PRO A 251 -1.57 17.98 -17.06
N TYR A 252 -2.61 17.85 -16.26
CA TYR A 252 -2.57 16.97 -15.08
C TYR A 252 -2.45 15.48 -15.46
N THR A 253 -3.16 15.04 -16.50
CA THR A 253 -3.04 13.66 -17.02
C THR A 253 -1.63 13.40 -17.54
N GLN A 254 -1.06 14.34 -18.27
CA GLN A 254 0.34 14.26 -18.73
C GLN A 254 1.31 14.14 -17.55
N LYS A 255 1.14 14.99 -16.53
CA LYS A 255 1.94 14.93 -15.30
C LYS A 255 1.79 13.58 -14.60
N LEU A 256 0.56 13.08 -14.47
CA LEU A 256 0.26 11.79 -13.80
C LEU A 256 0.91 10.61 -14.54
N LEU A 257 0.85 10.59 -15.88
CA LEU A 257 1.48 9.56 -16.72
C LEU A 257 3.01 9.61 -16.68
N ASN A 258 3.59 10.81 -16.54
CA ASN A 258 5.03 11.02 -16.46
C ASN A 258 5.58 10.90 -15.03
N SER A 259 4.72 10.62 -14.03
CA SER A 259 5.13 10.52 -12.62
C SER A 259 5.69 9.14 -12.24
N GLU A 260 5.95 8.27 -13.21
CA GLU A 260 6.64 7.00 -12.91
C GLU A 260 8.07 7.29 -12.43
N PRO A 261 8.50 6.60 -11.36
CA PRO A 261 9.86 6.74 -10.86
C PRO A 261 10.87 6.44 -11.96
N SER A 262 11.71 7.42 -12.28
CA SER A 262 12.68 7.33 -13.37
C SER A 262 14.05 7.88 -12.95
N GLY A 263 15.07 7.63 -13.77
CA GLY A 263 16.44 8.07 -13.56
C GLY A 263 17.30 7.05 -12.85
N ASP A 264 18.59 7.37 -12.70
CA ASP A 264 19.62 6.50 -12.16
C ASP A 264 19.85 6.76 -10.65
N PRO A 265 20.46 5.81 -9.93
CA PRO A 265 20.95 6.01 -8.58
C PRO A 265 21.96 7.16 -8.49
N VAL A 266 22.09 7.75 -7.30
CA VAL A 266 23.12 8.78 -7.03
C VAL A 266 24.52 8.15 -7.21
N PRO A 267 25.46 8.77 -7.96
CA PRO A 267 26.80 8.20 -8.09
C PRO A 267 27.47 7.92 -6.73
N LEU A 268 28.13 6.77 -6.63
CA LEU A 268 28.84 6.39 -5.41
C LEU A 268 30.10 7.26 -5.22
N PRO A 269 30.40 7.69 -3.98
CA PRO A 269 31.68 8.32 -3.69
C PRO A 269 32.83 7.33 -3.91
N GLU A 270 33.94 7.77 -4.48
CA GLU A 270 35.13 6.95 -4.65
C GLU A 270 36.30 7.48 -3.77
N PRO A 271 36.92 6.64 -2.92
CA PRO A 271 36.57 5.25 -2.62
C PRO A 271 35.43 5.12 -1.58
N ALA A 272 34.47 4.23 -1.84
CA ALA A 272 33.41 3.90 -0.88
C ALA A 272 33.86 2.77 0.05
N SER A 273 33.94 3.04 1.37
CA SER A 273 34.25 2.03 2.37
C SER A 273 33.04 1.12 2.65
N THR A 274 33.29 -0.13 3.05
CA THR A 274 32.25 -1.04 3.53
C THR A 274 31.71 -0.51 4.86
N LEU A 275 30.39 -0.23 4.90
CA LEU A 275 29.68 0.25 6.08
C LEU A 275 28.98 -0.88 6.84
N LEU A 276 28.37 -1.81 6.10
CA LEU A 276 27.68 -2.97 6.68
C LEU A 276 28.14 -4.23 5.96
N ASP A 277 28.51 -5.24 6.74
CA ASP A 277 28.85 -6.57 6.25
C ASP A 277 28.00 -7.61 6.98
N VAL A 278 27.29 -8.44 6.23
CA VAL A 278 26.35 -9.43 6.73
C VAL A 278 26.72 -10.79 6.16
N GLU A 279 26.99 -11.75 7.04
CA GLU A 279 27.33 -13.11 6.65
C GLU A 279 26.40 -14.14 7.29
N GLN A 280 25.82 -15.01 6.47
CA GLN A 280 24.99 -16.14 6.87
C GLN A 280 23.88 -15.76 7.87
N LEU A 281 23.23 -14.61 7.64
CA LEU A 281 22.15 -14.14 8.51
C LEU A 281 20.98 -15.12 8.47
N GLN A 282 20.58 -15.59 9.65
CA GLN A 282 19.44 -16.49 9.84
C GLN A 282 18.53 -15.95 10.93
N VAL A 283 17.21 -15.99 10.68
CA VAL A 283 16.19 -15.61 11.66
C VAL A 283 15.14 -16.71 11.74
N ALA A 284 14.91 -17.21 12.95
CA ALA A 284 13.92 -18.23 13.24
C ALA A 284 13.03 -17.82 14.41
N PHE A 285 11.72 -18.00 14.25
CA PHE A 285 10.74 -17.75 15.31
C PHE A 285 10.28 -19.06 15.94
N PRO A 286 10.26 -19.17 17.28
CA PRO A 286 9.83 -20.39 17.95
C PRO A 286 8.33 -20.61 17.81
N ILE A 287 7.93 -21.80 17.36
CA ILE A 287 6.54 -22.25 17.34
C ILE A 287 6.21 -22.88 18.71
N ARG A 288 5.31 -22.25 19.45
CA ARG A 288 4.90 -22.69 20.77
C ARG A 288 3.53 -23.35 20.71
N LYS A 289 3.38 -24.54 21.32
CA LYS A 289 2.10 -25.29 21.42
C LYS A 289 1.76 -25.65 22.86
N GLY A 290 0.47 -25.87 23.10
CA GLY A 290 -0.09 -26.29 24.38
C GLY A 290 -0.18 -25.19 25.44
N ILE A 291 -0.83 -25.51 26.57
CA ILE A 291 -1.09 -24.59 27.71
C ILE A 291 0.22 -24.04 28.28
N LEU A 292 1.28 -24.86 28.32
CA LEU A 292 2.59 -24.49 28.84
C LEU A 292 3.47 -23.75 27.81
N LYS A 293 2.95 -23.41 26.62
CA LYS A 293 3.65 -22.69 25.55
C LYS A 293 5.06 -23.26 25.24
N ARG A 294 5.21 -24.60 25.27
CA ARG A 294 6.48 -25.27 24.96
C ARG A 294 6.85 -25.06 23.49
N ILE A 295 8.12 -24.77 23.23
CA ILE A 295 8.66 -24.66 21.87
C ILE A 295 8.66 -26.08 21.28
N VAL A 296 7.94 -26.26 20.18
CA VAL A 296 7.83 -27.56 19.49
C VAL A 296 8.56 -27.54 18.14
N ASP A 297 8.80 -26.35 17.58
CA ASP A 297 9.46 -26.18 16.28
C ASP A 297 9.92 -24.73 16.12
N HIS A 298 10.65 -24.44 15.03
CA HIS A 298 11.09 -23.12 14.65
C HIS A 298 10.69 -22.81 13.20
N ASN A 299 10.01 -21.70 13.00
CA ASN A 299 9.75 -21.18 11.66
C ASN A 299 10.95 -20.32 11.21
N VAL A 300 11.76 -20.84 10.29
CA VAL A 300 12.92 -20.13 9.74
C VAL A 300 12.43 -19.20 8.61
N VAL A 301 12.45 -17.89 8.89
CA VAL A 301 11.95 -16.84 7.98
C VAL A 301 13.08 -16.25 7.13
N VAL A 302 14.31 -16.19 7.64
CA VAL A 302 15.52 -15.75 6.91
C VAL A 302 16.54 -16.85 6.97
N LYS A 303 17.08 -17.24 5.81
CA LYS A 303 17.95 -18.43 5.65
C LYS A 303 19.26 -18.05 4.98
N ASN A 304 20.32 -17.93 5.77
CA ASN A 304 21.71 -17.75 5.30
C ASN A 304 21.92 -16.62 4.28
N ILE A 305 21.38 -15.44 4.56
CA ILE A 305 21.56 -14.27 3.69
C ILE A 305 22.91 -13.62 3.95
N SER A 306 23.68 -13.36 2.88
CA SER A 306 24.96 -12.66 2.95
C SER A 306 25.02 -11.53 1.94
N PHE A 307 25.46 -10.33 2.37
CA PHE A 307 25.64 -9.16 1.54
C PHE A 307 26.51 -8.10 2.21
N THR A 308 27.01 -7.19 1.40
CA THR A 308 27.74 -5.99 1.87
C THR A 308 27.03 -4.73 1.40
N LEU A 309 27.17 -3.64 2.15
CA LEU A 309 26.67 -2.32 1.82
C LEU A 309 27.75 -1.28 2.09
N ARG A 310 28.03 -0.43 1.11
CA ARG A 310 29.06 0.62 1.20
C ARG A 310 28.46 1.94 1.70
N ALA A 311 29.31 2.83 2.18
CA ALA A 311 28.91 4.19 2.48
C ALA A 311 28.39 4.91 1.21
N GLY A 312 27.24 5.59 1.32
CA GLY A 312 26.61 6.25 0.20
C GLY A 312 25.86 5.33 -0.79
N GLU A 313 25.91 4.01 -0.59
CA GLU A 313 25.26 3.02 -1.47
C GLU A 313 23.79 2.79 -1.08
N THR A 314 22.95 2.49 -2.07
CA THR A 314 21.61 1.95 -1.85
C THR A 314 21.55 0.50 -2.30
N LEU A 315 21.24 -0.40 -1.35
CA LEU A 315 20.96 -1.81 -1.59
C LEU A 315 19.44 -2.05 -1.57
N GLY A 316 18.88 -2.49 -2.68
CA GLY A 316 17.48 -2.88 -2.78
C GLY A 316 17.26 -4.32 -2.28
N LEU A 317 16.25 -4.53 -1.44
CA LEU A 317 15.81 -5.85 -1.00
C LEU A 317 14.39 -6.08 -1.50
N VAL A 318 14.22 -6.94 -2.51
CA VAL A 318 12.96 -7.15 -3.22
C VAL A 318 12.46 -8.60 -3.10
N GLY A 319 11.17 -8.81 -3.32
CA GLY A 319 10.53 -10.13 -3.26
C GLY A 319 9.08 -10.03 -2.81
N GLU A 320 8.35 -11.15 -2.85
CA GLU A 320 6.95 -11.23 -2.42
C GLU A 320 6.76 -10.94 -0.93
N SER A 321 5.51 -10.67 -0.52
CA SER A 321 5.16 -10.54 0.90
C SER A 321 5.50 -11.84 1.64
N GLY A 322 6.07 -11.71 2.86
CA GLY A 322 6.51 -12.88 3.63
C GLY A 322 7.84 -13.49 3.19
N SER A 323 8.56 -12.93 2.20
CA SER A 323 9.88 -13.44 1.79
C SER A 323 11.02 -13.16 2.78
N GLY A 324 10.76 -12.44 3.88
CA GLY A 324 11.75 -12.17 4.93
C GLY A 324 12.40 -10.78 4.89
N LYS A 325 12.00 -9.87 3.98
CA LYS A 325 12.59 -8.53 3.81
C LYS A 325 12.60 -7.68 5.09
N SER A 326 11.42 -7.38 5.63
CA SER A 326 11.29 -6.59 6.86
C SER A 326 11.93 -7.29 8.06
N THR A 327 11.88 -8.63 8.11
CA THR A 327 12.54 -9.44 9.12
C THR A 327 14.06 -9.27 9.06
N THR A 328 14.64 -9.22 7.86
CA THR A 328 16.06 -8.92 7.66
C THR A 328 16.39 -7.52 8.21
N GLY A 329 15.61 -6.50 7.88
CA GLY A 329 15.78 -5.14 8.41
C GLY A 329 15.75 -5.09 9.95
N LEU A 330 14.78 -5.75 10.57
CA LEU A 330 14.67 -5.83 12.04
C LEU A 330 15.84 -6.57 12.68
N ALA A 331 16.39 -7.60 12.03
CA ALA A 331 17.56 -8.33 12.52
C ALA A 331 18.82 -7.45 12.51
N LEU A 332 19.02 -6.63 11.46
CA LEU A 332 20.13 -5.67 11.37
C LEU A 332 20.08 -4.62 12.49
N LEU A 333 18.89 -4.18 12.86
CA LEU A 333 18.65 -3.26 13.97
C LEU A 333 18.80 -3.91 15.35
N ARG A 334 19.04 -5.23 15.39
CA ARG A 334 19.05 -6.01 16.64
C ARG A 334 17.76 -5.82 17.46
N LEU A 335 16.62 -5.69 16.76
CA LEU A 335 15.29 -5.66 17.38
C LEU A 335 14.71 -7.07 17.55
N ILE A 336 15.22 -8.03 16.79
CA ILE A 336 14.92 -9.45 16.90
C ILE A 336 16.22 -10.26 16.95
N ASN A 337 16.14 -11.47 17.51
CA ASN A 337 17.29 -12.36 17.58
C ASN A 337 17.60 -12.94 16.21
N SER A 338 18.89 -13.03 15.88
CA SER A 338 19.38 -13.62 14.64
C SER A 338 20.69 -14.39 14.89
N GLN A 339 20.98 -15.34 14.02
CA GLN A 339 22.27 -16.02 13.91
C GLN A 339 23.05 -15.46 12.71
N GLY A 340 24.33 -15.78 12.59
CA GLY A 340 25.21 -15.25 11.57
C GLY A 340 26.01 -14.03 12.04
N SER A 341 26.74 -13.37 11.15
CA SER A 341 27.57 -12.20 11.44
C SER A 341 26.95 -10.92 10.90
N ILE A 342 26.91 -9.87 11.71
CA ILE A 342 26.54 -8.52 11.33
C ILE A 342 27.64 -7.58 11.82
N ILE A 343 28.40 -7.00 10.90
CA ILE A 343 29.47 -6.05 11.20
C ILE A 343 29.06 -4.68 10.66
N PHE A 344 28.95 -3.69 11.51
CA PHE A 344 28.63 -2.31 11.13
C PHE A 344 29.82 -1.41 11.44
N ASP A 345 30.37 -0.78 10.41
CA ASP A 345 31.55 0.09 10.48
C ASP A 345 32.71 -0.58 11.25
N GLY A 346 33.02 -1.83 10.89
CA GLY A 346 34.06 -2.66 11.53
C GLY A 346 33.69 -3.23 12.90
N GLN A 347 32.51 -2.92 13.46
CA GLN A 347 32.09 -3.38 14.78
C GLN A 347 31.08 -4.54 14.68
N PRO A 348 31.33 -5.73 15.24
CA PRO A 348 30.40 -6.84 15.29
C PRO A 348 29.23 -6.54 16.26
N LEU A 349 27.99 -6.79 15.82
CA LEU A 349 26.77 -6.44 16.57
C LEU A 349 26.16 -7.60 17.37
N GLN A 350 26.53 -8.86 17.10
CA GLN A 350 25.85 -10.05 17.63
C GLN A 350 25.85 -10.16 19.15
N ASN A 351 26.95 -9.85 19.75
CA ASN A 351 27.19 -10.07 21.19
C ASN A 351 27.00 -8.80 22.03
N LEU A 352 26.53 -7.71 21.40
CA LEU A 352 26.33 -6.45 22.11
C LEU A 352 25.02 -6.48 22.91
N ASN A 353 25.11 -6.06 24.18
CA ASN A 353 23.96 -5.84 25.02
C ASN A 353 23.26 -4.51 24.68
N ARG A 354 22.07 -4.27 25.28
CA ARG A 354 21.26 -3.08 25.00
C ARG A 354 22.01 -1.75 25.21
N ARG A 355 22.90 -1.67 26.23
CA ARG A 355 23.67 -0.44 26.50
C ARG A 355 24.76 -0.21 25.46
N GLN A 356 25.41 -1.28 25.01
CA GLN A 356 26.44 -1.23 23.98
C GLN A 356 25.85 -0.95 22.58
N LEU A 357 24.62 -1.36 22.32
CA LEU A 357 23.90 -1.05 21.07
C LEU A 357 23.42 0.40 21.00
N LEU A 358 23.25 1.10 22.13
CA LEU A 358 22.71 2.45 22.14
C LEU A 358 23.52 3.44 21.28
N PRO A 359 24.86 3.53 21.37
CA PRO A 359 25.65 4.41 20.52
C PRO A 359 25.64 4.02 19.03
N ILE A 360 25.29 2.77 18.69
CA ILE A 360 25.19 2.32 17.31
C ILE A 360 23.81 2.68 16.74
N ARG A 361 22.77 2.61 17.56
CA ARG A 361 21.39 2.87 17.14
C ARG A 361 21.14 4.28 16.61
N HIS A 362 21.89 5.30 17.06
CA HIS A 362 21.78 6.61 16.46
C HIS A 362 22.35 6.66 15.04
N ARG A 363 23.32 5.78 14.71
CA ARG A 363 23.96 5.70 13.40
C ARG A 363 23.19 4.81 12.41
N ILE A 364 22.33 3.92 12.91
CA ILE A 364 21.45 3.05 12.09
C ILE A 364 20.02 3.40 12.46
N GLN A 365 19.29 4.00 11.54
CA GLN A 365 17.91 4.42 11.73
C GLN A 365 16.96 3.63 10.83
N VAL A 366 15.67 3.67 11.13
CA VAL A 366 14.63 2.98 10.35
C VAL A 366 13.45 3.90 10.08
N VAL A 367 12.94 3.80 8.86
CA VAL A 367 11.63 4.33 8.47
C VAL A 367 10.75 3.13 8.17
N PHE A 368 9.70 2.92 8.98
CA PHE A 368 8.79 1.79 8.86
C PHE A 368 7.76 1.98 7.75
N GLN A 369 7.19 0.88 7.29
CA GLN A 369 6.24 0.76 6.19
C GLN A 369 5.01 1.68 6.33
N ASP A 370 4.41 1.74 7.51
CA ASP A 370 3.22 2.56 7.76
C ASP A 370 3.54 3.73 8.69
N PRO A 371 3.54 4.97 8.18
CA PRO A 371 3.77 6.15 9.01
C PRO A 371 2.64 6.35 10.03
N ASN A 372 1.40 5.87 9.79
CA ASN A 372 0.30 6.03 10.74
C ASN A 372 0.54 5.22 12.02
N SER A 373 1.04 3.99 11.89
CA SER A 373 1.34 3.14 13.03
C SER A 373 2.68 3.48 13.69
N SER A 374 3.62 4.08 12.96
CA SER A 374 4.97 4.39 13.45
C SER A 374 5.08 5.76 14.13
N LEU A 375 4.17 6.68 13.88
CA LEU A 375 4.11 7.99 14.54
C LEU A 375 3.10 7.95 15.69
N ASN A 376 3.53 8.33 16.90
CA ASN A 376 2.62 8.38 18.03
C ASN A 376 1.57 9.50 17.84
N PRO A 377 0.27 9.16 17.71
CA PRO A 377 -0.77 10.16 17.41
C PRO A 377 -1.05 11.16 18.56
N ARG A 378 -0.51 10.88 19.75
CA ARG A 378 -0.65 11.75 20.94
C ARG A 378 0.46 12.78 21.08
N LEU A 379 1.50 12.70 20.25
CA LEU A 379 2.63 13.61 20.21
C LEU A 379 2.50 14.55 19.01
N ASN A 380 2.91 15.80 19.17
CA ASN A 380 3.03 16.71 18.04
C ASN A 380 4.34 16.44 17.24
N VAL A 381 4.46 17.04 16.06
CA VAL A 381 5.59 16.80 15.15
C VAL A 381 6.93 17.15 15.81
N LEU A 382 7.01 18.26 16.55
CA LEU A 382 8.22 18.64 17.31
C LEU A 382 8.65 17.51 18.26
N GLN A 383 7.72 17.00 19.06
CA GLN A 383 7.98 15.94 20.04
C GLN A 383 8.41 14.63 19.38
N ILE A 384 7.78 14.28 18.26
CA ILE A 384 8.11 13.06 17.50
C ILE A 384 9.53 13.13 16.94
N ILE A 385 9.91 14.27 16.35
CA ILE A 385 11.22 14.40 15.70
C ILE A 385 12.32 14.54 16.76
N GLU A 386 12.11 15.32 17.85
CA GLU A 386 13.13 15.52 18.88
C GLU A 386 13.37 14.31 19.79
N GLU A 387 12.49 13.28 19.77
CA GLU A 387 12.56 12.12 20.67
C GLU A 387 13.95 11.45 20.65
N GLY A 388 14.51 11.26 19.46
CA GLY A 388 15.87 10.72 19.31
C GLY A 388 16.95 11.58 19.96
N LEU A 389 16.85 12.90 19.85
CA LEU A 389 17.81 13.83 20.47
C LEU A 389 17.74 13.76 22.00
N ARG A 390 16.55 13.60 22.57
CA ARG A 390 16.37 13.46 24.04
C ARG A 390 17.11 12.24 24.59
N VAL A 391 17.16 11.15 23.80
CA VAL A 391 17.80 9.90 24.20
C VAL A 391 19.33 9.95 23.97
N HIS A 392 19.75 10.44 22.81
CA HIS A 392 21.14 10.35 22.37
C HIS A 392 21.97 11.62 22.67
N GLN A 393 21.33 12.76 22.88
CA GLN A 393 21.96 14.05 23.16
C GLN A 393 21.25 14.78 24.34
N PRO A 394 21.19 14.16 25.54
CA PRO A 394 20.40 14.65 26.67
C PRO A 394 20.88 16.01 27.21
N THR A 395 22.07 16.46 26.86
CA THR A 395 22.65 17.74 27.27
C THR A 395 22.09 18.94 26.49
N LEU A 396 21.41 18.69 25.35
CA LEU A 396 20.81 19.76 24.57
C LEU A 396 19.63 20.41 25.31
N SER A 397 19.60 21.73 25.34
CA SER A 397 18.45 22.49 25.84
C SER A 397 17.22 22.31 24.91
N ALA A 398 16.01 22.60 25.41
CA ALA A 398 14.80 22.53 24.60
C ALA A 398 14.88 23.43 23.35
N ALA A 399 15.41 24.66 23.51
CA ALA A 399 15.59 25.59 22.39
C ALA A 399 16.56 25.06 21.33
N GLN A 400 17.65 24.42 21.74
CA GLN A 400 18.61 23.80 20.79
C GLN A 400 18.00 22.62 20.04
N ARG A 401 17.20 21.77 20.72
CA ARG A 401 16.48 20.68 20.06
C ARG A 401 15.47 21.22 19.06
N GLU A 402 14.69 22.23 19.44
CA GLU A 402 13.69 22.85 18.54
C GLU A 402 14.36 23.45 17.29
N GLN A 403 15.50 24.12 17.44
CA GLN A 403 16.26 24.63 16.28
C GLN A 403 16.70 23.50 15.33
N GLN A 404 17.16 22.36 15.87
CA GLN A 404 17.50 21.21 15.04
C GLN A 404 16.28 20.60 14.35
N VAL A 405 15.12 20.56 15.04
CA VAL A 405 13.86 20.10 14.43
C VAL A 405 13.44 21.03 13.30
N ILE A 406 13.49 22.35 13.49
CA ILE A 406 13.18 23.32 12.44
C ILE A 406 14.09 23.09 11.21
N ALA A 407 15.39 22.94 11.44
CA ALA A 407 16.35 22.71 10.35
C ALA A 407 16.04 21.41 9.56
N VAL A 408 15.78 20.29 10.26
CA VAL A 408 15.46 19.03 9.58
C VAL A 408 14.09 19.06 8.90
N MET A 409 13.09 19.76 9.45
CA MET A 409 11.80 19.96 8.79
C MET A 409 11.95 20.70 7.47
N HIS A 410 12.73 21.78 7.42
CA HIS A 410 13.07 22.46 6.16
C HIS A 410 13.74 21.48 5.16
N GLU A 411 14.66 20.67 5.64
CA GLU A 411 15.41 19.74 4.79
C GLU A 411 14.54 18.67 4.15
N VAL A 412 13.53 18.18 4.86
CA VAL A 412 12.55 17.23 4.29
C VAL A 412 11.38 17.91 3.56
N GLY A 413 11.40 19.26 3.42
CA GLY A 413 10.36 20.01 2.74
C GLY A 413 9.04 20.08 3.51
N LEU A 414 9.10 20.18 4.84
CA LEU A 414 7.96 20.46 5.72
C LEU A 414 8.03 21.93 6.18
N ASP A 415 6.87 22.57 6.32
CA ASP A 415 6.76 23.89 6.91
C ASP A 415 6.99 23.82 8.43
N PRO A 416 8.04 24.45 8.98
CA PRO A 416 8.33 24.43 10.41
C PRO A 416 7.25 25.03 11.30
N GLU A 417 6.41 25.92 10.78
CA GLU A 417 5.29 26.50 11.53
C GLU A 417 4.24 25.42 11.90
N THR A 418 4.27 24.29 11.21
CA THR A 418 3.38 23.14 11.49
C THR A 418 3.89 22.22 12.59
N ARG A 419 5.05 22.47 13.20
CA ARG A 419 5.71 21.58 14.19
C ARG A 419 4.88 21.29 15.45
N HIS A 420 3.92 22.13 15.77
CA HIS A 420 3.02 21.92 16.92
C HIS A 420 1.74 21.17 16.57
N ARG A 421 1.51 20.84 15.28
CA ARG A 421 0.38 20.03 14.84
C ARG A 421 0.60 18.55 15.11
N TYR A 422 -0.50 17.79 15.11
CA TYR A 422 -0.50 16.34 15.34
C TYR A 422 -0.46 15.58 14.00
N PRO A 423 0.04 14.33 13.98
CA PRO A 423 0.15 13.54 12.74
C PRO A 423 -1.16 13.42 11.95
N ALA A 424 -2.31 13.37 12.63
CA ALA A 424 -3.61 13.24 11.98
C ALA A 424 -3.97 14.45 11.07
N GLU A 425 -3.33 15.60 11.27
CA GLU A 425 -3.57 16.83 10.50
C GLU A 425 -2.75 16.89 9.20
N PHE A 426 -1.92 15.88 8.93
CA PHE A 426 -1.03 15.83 7.78
C PHE A 426 -1.47 14.79 6.75
N SER A 427 -1.16 15.05 5.47
CA SER A 427 -1.34 14.05 4.41
C SER A 427 -0.38 12.86 4.57
N GLY A 428 -0.65 11.73 3.87
CA GLY A 428 0.22 10.55 3.90
C GLY A 428 1.68 10.87 3.54
N GLY A 429 1.89 11.64 2.48
CA GLY A 429 3.24 12.06 2.08
C GLY A 429 3.93 12.98 3.09
N GLN A 430 3.19 13.87 3.75
CA GLN A 430 3.73 14.70 4.82
C GLN A 430 4.08 13.87 6.06
N ARG A 431 3.25 12.89 6.44
CA ARG A 431 3.58 11.94 7.53
C ARG A 431 4.84 11.14 7.21
N GLN A 432 5.02 10.73 5.96
CA GLN A 432 6.24 10.05 5.52
C GLN A 432 7.47 10.97 5.67
N ARG A 433 7.36 12.24 5.31
CA ARG A 433 8.44 13.24 5.54
C ARG A 433 8.75 13.43 7.02
N ILE A 434 7.74 13.40 7.91
CA ILE A 434 7.94 13.42 9.37
C ILE A 434 8.72 12.19 9.84
N ALA A 435 8.38 10.99 9.34
CA ALA A 435 9.10 9.76 9.68
C ALA A 435 10.56 9.79 9.19
N ILE A 436 10.81 10.32 7.99
CA ILE A 436 12.17 10.55 7.46
C ILE A 436 12.91 11.58 8.32
N ALA A 437 12.30 12.71 8.69
CA ALA A 437 12.89 13.73 9.56
C ALA A 437 13.29 13.17 10.92
N ARG A 438 12.43 12.33 11.53
CA ARG A 438 12.71 11.64 12.80
C ARG A 438 13.97 10.76 12.72
N ALA A 439 14.17 10.07 11.59
CA ALA A 439 15.37 9.28 11.37
C ALA A 439 16.60 10.16 11.08
N LEU A 440 16.44 11.20 10.26
CA LEU A 440 17.52 12.06 9.78
C LEU A 440 18.14 12.96 10.87
N ILE A 441 17.34 13.38 11.87
CA ILE A 441 17.78 14.34 12.90
C ILE A 441 18.99 13.84 13.70
N LEU A 442 19.16 12.52 13.79
CA LEU A 442 20.30 11.87 14.45
C LEU A 442 21.55 11.80 13.56
N LYS A 443 21.48 12.27 12.31
CA LYS A 443 22.57 12.20 11.32
C LYS A 443 23.12 10.77 11.19
N PRO A 444 22.29 9.79 10.85
CA PRO A 444 22.70 8.39 10.74
C PRO A 444 23.67 8.19 9.58
N SER A 445 24.40 7.08 9.59
CA SER A 445 25.20 6.61 8.43
C SER A 445 24.39 5.65 7.55
N LEU A 446 23.42 4.93 8.14
CA LEU A 446 22.54 3.97 7.47
C LEU A 446 21.10 4.23 7.85
N ILE A 447 20.22 4.27 6.84
CA ILE A 447 18.76 4.24 7.05
C ILE A 447 18.18 3.00 6.39
N ILE A 448 17.47 2.19 7.17
CA ILE A 448 16.65 1.09 6.66
C ILE A 448 15.28 1.67 6.30
N LEU A 449 14.91 1.59 5.04
CA LEU A 449 13.66 2.11 4.50
C LEU A 449 12.76 0.92 4.18
N ASP A 450 11.82 0.60 5.08
CA ASP A 450 10.92 -0.53 4.92
C ASP A 450 9.63 -0.07 4.22
N GLU A 451 9.53 -0.35 2.92
CA GLU A 451 8.42 0.04 2.04
C GLU A 451 7.97 1.51 2.18
N PRO A 452 8.90 2.48 2.12
CA PRO A 452 8.62 3.87 2.51
C PRO A 452 7.64 4.60 1.58
N THR A 453 7.24 4.00 0.48
CA THR A 453 6.39 4.61 -0.54
C THR A 453 5.17 3.77 -0.93
N SER A 454 4.95 2.62 -0.29
CA SER A 454 3.93 1.64 -0.70
C SER A 454 2.48 2.14 -0.57
N SER A 455 2.20 3.04 0.37
CA SER A 455 0.87 3.61 0.63
C SER A 455 0.66 4.99 -0.01
N LEU A 456 1.61 5.45 -0.84
CA LEU A 456 1.59 6.77 -1.45
C LEU A 456 1.17 6.71 -2.92
N ASP A 457 0.47 7.74 -3.40
CA ASP A 457 0.22 7.89 -4.82
C ASP A 457 1.52 8.16 -5.60
N LYS A 458 1.51 7.90 -6.91
CA LYS A 458 2.71 7.94 -7.76
C LYS A 458 3.40 9.31 -7.76
N THR A 459 2.65 10.40 -7.68
CA THR A 459 3.22 11.76 -7.64
C THR A 459 3.98 12.01 -6.34
N VAL A 460 3.37 11.65 -5.19
CA VAL A 460 4.02 11.78 -3.88
C VAL A 460 5.19 10.80 -3.76
N GLN A 461 5.06 9.57 -4.30
CA GLN A 461 6.14 8.59 -4.38
C GLN A 461 7.37 9.17 -5.09
N ALA A 462 7.19 9.79 -6.27
CA ALA A 462 8.29 10.44 -7.01
C ALA A 462 8.95 11.58 -6.21
N GLN A 463 8.16 12.37 -5.48
CA GLN A 463 8.69 13.43 -4.61
C GLN A 463 9.53 12.88 -3.45
N ILE A 464 9.08 11.77 -2.82
CA ILE A 464 9.84 11.12 -1.72
C ILE A 464 11.14 10.53 -2.27
N LEU A 465 11.13 9.93 -3.46
CA LEU A 465 12.36 9.40 -4.08
C LEU A 465 13.36 10.52 -4.40
N THR A 466 12.89 11.64 -4.94
CA THR A 466 13.72 12.82 -5.16
C THR A 466 14.32 13.34 -3.84
N LEU A 467 13.52 13.40 -2.79
CA LEU A 467 13.98 13.76 -1.46
C LEU A 467 15.07 12.79 -0.96
N LEU A 468 14.84 11.47 -1.03
CA LEU A 468 15.81 10.47 -0.58
C LEU A 468 17.13 10.58 -1.35
N LYS A 469 17.09 10.79 -2.68
CA LYS A 469 18.29 11.03 -3.49
C LYS A 469 19.06 12.28 -3.04
N SER A 470 18.35 13.39 -2.79
CA SER A 470 18.98 14.64 -2.34
C SER A 470 19.61 14.49 -0.95
N LEU A 471 18.93 13.79 -0.02
CA LEU A 471 19.46 13.51 1.32
C LEU A 471 20.67 12.58 1.27
N GLN A 472 20.63 11.55 0.41
CA GLN A 472 21.75 10.63 0.19
C GLN A 472 23.00 11.39 -0.31
N GLN A 473 22.81 12.25 -1.32
CA GLN A 473 23.91 13.04 -1.88
C GLN A 473 24.49 14.04 -0.88
N LYS A 474 23.62 14.70 -0.10
CA LYS A 474 24.02 15.71 0.88
C LYS A 474 24.75 15.11 2.09
N HIS A 475 24.28 13.98 2.61
CA HIS A 475 24.77 13.37 3.86
C HIS A 475 25.57 12.10 3.64
N GLN A 476 25.76 11.67 2.39
CA GLN A 476 26.41 10.40 2.03
C GLN A 476 25.77 9.18 2.73
N LEU A 477 24.42 9.20 2.83
CA LEU A 477 23.67 8.16 3.51
C LEU A 477 23.72 6.85 2.72
N ALA A 478 23.95 5.75 3.44
CA ALA A 478 23.67 4.44 2.89
C ALA A 478 22.20 4.07 3.15
N TYR A 479 21.55 3.41 2.18
CA TYR A 479 20.19 2.93 2.32
C TYR A 479 20.11 1.42 2.15
N LEU A 480 19.41 0.74 3.06
CA LEU A 480 18.81 -0.55 2.77
C LEU A 480 17.35 -0.29 2.41
N PHE A 481 17.02 -0.41 1.14
CA PHE A 481 15.71 -0.07 0.59
C PHE A 481 14.88 -1.32 0.35
N ILE A 482 13.87 -1.56 1.17
CA ILE A 482 12.95 -2.68 1.06
C ILE A 482 11.73 -2.23 0.27
N SER A 483 11.41 -2.92 -0.83
CA SER A 483 10.25 -2.60 -1.65
C SER A 483 9.78 -3.81 -2.45
N HIS A 484 8.51 -3.79 -2.82
CA HIS A 484 7.94 -4.66 -3.85
C HIS A 484 7.75 -3.93 -5.19
N ASP A 485 7.93 -2.60 -5.25
CA ASP A 485 7.85 -1.79 -6.48
C ASP A 485 9.23 -1.75 -7.16
N LEU A 486 9.37 -2.53 -8.24
CA LEU A 486 10.63 -2.67 -8.97
C LEU A 486 11.02 -1.41 -9.75
N HIS A 487 10.06 -0.55 -10.14
CA HIS A 487 10.36 0.73 -10.79
C HIS A 487 11.10 1.66 -9.82
N VAL A 488 10.66 1.69 -8.57
CA VAL A 488 11.33 2.45 -7.50
C VAL A 488 12.74 1.93 -7.24
N VAL A 489 12.88 0.61 -7.14
CA VAL A 489 14.18 -0.04 -6.89
C VAL A 489 15.15 0.28 -8.03
N ARG A 490 14.71 0.20 -9.29
CA ARG A 490 15.51 0.55 -10.46
C ARG A 490 16.00 2.00 -10.43
N ALA A 491 15.13 2.92 -9.98
CA ALA A 491 15.45 4.35 -9.95
C ALA A 491 16.39 4.76 -8.80
N LEU A 492 16.46 3.98 -7.69
CA LEU A 492 17.18 4.38 -6.47
C LEU A 492 18.36 3.49 -6.13
N CYS A 493 18.33 2.19 -6.49
CA CYS A 493 19.25 1.19 -5.95
C CYS A 493 20.45 0.93 -6.88
N HIS A 494 21.65 0.81 -6.29
CA HIS A 494 22.88 0.43 -6.98
C HIS A 494 22.97 -1.08 -7.13
N GLN A 495 22.64 -1.79 -6.05
CA GLN A 495 22.62 -3.24 -5.95
C GLN A 495 21.22 -3.70 -5.60
N VAL A 496 20.86 -4.91 -5.96
CA VAL A 496 19.59 -5.54 -5.61
C VAL A 496 19.80 -6.99 -5.15
N ILE A 497 19.03 -7.39 -4.15
CA ILE A 497 18.89 -8.77 -3.66
C ILE A 497 17.43 -9.17 -3.86
N VAL A 498 17.19 -10.24 -4.58
CA VAL A 498 15.87 -10.83 -4.79
C VAL A 498 15.68 -11.98 -3.80
N LEU A 499 14.69 -11.85 -2.91
CA LEU A 499 14.36 -12.82 -1.88
C LEU A 499 13.12 -13.62 -2.24
N ARG A 500 13.18 -14.93 -1.99
CA ARG A 500 12.02 -15.84 -2.05
C ARG A 500 12.07 -16.81 -0.88
N GLN A 501 11.01 -16.88 -0.07
CA GLN A 501 10.89 -17.81 1.06
C GLN A 501 12.11 -17.82 2.01
N GLY A 502 12.66 -16.64 2.25
CA GLY A 502 13.80 -16.44 3.16
C GLY A 502 15.18 -16.69 2.55
N GLU A 503 15.27 -17.02 1.26
CA GLU A 503 16.52 -17.32 0.55
C GLU A 503 16.81 -16.26 -0.52
N VAL A 504 18.11 -16.01 -0.77
CA VAL A 504 18.57 -15.18 -1.88
C VAL A 504 18.44 -15.99 -3.18
N VAL A 505 17.60 -15.54 -4.09
CA VAL A 505 17.42 -16.14 -5.43
C VAL A 505 18.41 -15.56 -6.41
N GLU A 506 18.59 -14.24 -6.37
CA GLU A 506 19.50 -13.52 -7.27
C GLU A 506 19.99 -12.25 -6.59
N GLN A 507 21.25 -11.88 -6.84
CA GLN A 507 21.82 -10.62 -6.35
C GLN A 507 22.85 -10.06 -7.33
N GLY A 508 23.01 -8.74 -7.32
CA GLY A 508 24.00 -8.06 -8.15
C GLY A 508 23.66 -6.60 -8.44
N PRO A 509 24.45 -5.97 -9.33
CA PRO A 509 24.17 -4.61 -9.79
C PRO A 509 22.73 -4.51 -10.34
N CYS A 510 21.99 -3.51 -9.87
CA CYS A 510 20.57 -3.33 -10.18
C CYS A 510 20.35 -3.31 -11.70
N ALA A 511 21.15 -2.53 -12.45
CA ALA A 511 21.07 -2.47 -13.90
C ALA A 511 21.20 -3.84 -14.59
N ARG A 512 22.12 -4.71 -14.10
CA ARG A 512 22.34 -6.04 -14.67
C ARG A 512 21.17 -6.97 -14.38
N VAL A 513 20.71 -7.04 -13.11
CA VAL A 513 19.64 -7.96 -12.69
C VAL A 513 18.34 -7.60 -13.43
N PHE A 514 18.07 -6.32 -13.66
CA PHE A 514 16.87 -5.87 -14.37
C PHE A 514 16.95 -6.05 -15.90
N ALA A 515 18.14 -5.88 -16.50
CA ALA A 515 18.31 -6.03 -17.95
C ALA A 515 18.41 -7.49 -18.39
N ALA A 516 19.04 -8.35 -17.58
CA ALA A 516 19.34 -9.74 -17.90
C ALA A 516 19.20 -10.66 -16.67
N PRO A 517 17.95 -10.85 -16.14
CA PRO A 517 17.71 -11.70 -14.99
C PRO A 517 18.07 -13.16 -15.29
N GLN A 518 18.88 -13.77 -14.42
CA GLN A 518 19.36 -15.13 -14.59
C GLN A 518 18.34 -16.16 -14.06
N GLN A 519 17.59 -15.78 -13.02
CA GLN A 519 16.66 -16.69 -12.35
C GLN A 519 15.24 -16.54 -12.88
N GLU A 520 14.55 -17.66 -13.01
CA GLU A 520 13.15 -17.69 -13.50
C GLU A 520 12.22 -16.86 -12.62
N TYR A 521 12.38 -16.94 -11.31
CA TYR A 521 11.58 -16.14 -10.37
C TYR A 521 11.79 -14.64 -10.56
N THR A 522 13.02 -14.19 -10.79
CA THR A 522 13.32 -12.77 -11.07
C THR A 522 12.66 -12.33 -12.38
N ARG A 523 12.69 -13.17 -13.42
CA ARG A 523 11.99 -12.90 -14.70
C ARG A 523 10.49 -12.77 -14.52
N GLN A 524 9.87 -13.67 -13.77
CA GLN A 524 8.44 -13.60 -13.45
C GLN A 524 8.09 -12.33 -12.67
N LEU A 525 8.90 -11.98 -11.67
CA LEU A 525 8.68 -10.77 -10.86
C LEU A 525 8.75 -9.49 -11.72
N LEU A 526 9.71 -9.43 -12.64
CA LEU A 526 9.89 -8.29 -13.57
C LEU A 526 8.79 -8.22 -14.64
N ALA A 527 8.28 -9.35 -15.12
CA ALA A 527 7.21 -9.39 -16.12
C ALA A 527 5.84 -8.94 -15.54
N LEU A 528 5.66 -9.07 -14.24
CA LEU A 528 4.43 -8.69 -13.53
C LEU A 528 4.41 -7.22 -13.09
N SER A 529 5.59 -6.57 -12.99
CA SER A 529 5.75 -5.16 -12.56
C SER A 529 5.65 -4.12 -13.72
#